data_d994e465e503644e083ec096e0ef44f6
#
_entry.id   d994e465e503644e083ec096e0ef44f6
#
_cell.length_a   1.000
_cell.length_b   1.000
_cell.length_c   1.000
_cell.angle_alpha   90.00
_cell.angle_beta   90.00
_cell.angle_gamma   90.00
#
_symmetry.space_group_name_H-M   'P 1'
#
loop_
_entity.id
_entity.type
_entity.pdbx_description
1 polymer ?
#
loop_
_entity_poly.entity_id
_entity_poly.type
_entity_poly.pdbx_seq_one_letter_code
_entity_poly.pdbx_strand_id
1 'polypeptide(L)'
;MTHSVARLRAARLARSAKPFLARGGPHGERCTGCRLVPSHCLCALRPAVPTRAGMCLVMADIEPLKPSNTGWLIADVVADTFAFGWARTEVDPALLARLADPKWQPYVVFPGEFVAPGRVVTGLAREGTGEVVGDVSSEGVCDGSAQVSAKVSRNSLAGLAAQDLPKTLPAGGQGKTKPLFILLDATWSEARKMFRKSPYLDHLPVLSLQTGQLSSYRLRRSTRDEHLCTAEVAAACLALAGEPHAAEVLTAYLAVFTRHYLSAKQQLPVDGDDAAHRLLRGLCRADSIGARGDNRP
;
A
#
# COMPACT_ATOMS: atom_id res chain seq x y z
N MET A 1 3.39 -5.45 -20.12
CA MET A 1 4.28 -4.37 -19.59
C MET A 1 4.65 -4.69 -18.16
N THR A 2 5.86 -4.36 -17.73
CA THR A 2 6.29 -4.58 -16.33
C THR A 2 5.75 -3.43 -15.46
N HIS A 3 5.08 -3.75 -14.35
CA HIS A 3 4.54 -2.76 -13.39
C HIS A 3 5.65 -2.04 -12.60
N SER A 4 5.30 -0.99 -11.87
CA SER A 4 6.26 -0.09 -11.18
C SER A 4 7.17 -0.81 -10.17
N VAL A 5 6.63 -1.74 -9.36
CA VAL A 5 7.44 -2.50 -8.39
C VAL A 5 8.46 -3.42 -9.10
N ALA A 6 8.11 -3.99 -10.26
CA ALA A 6 9.04 -4.79 -11.04
C ALA A 6 10.20 -3.95 -11.59
N ARG A 7 9.91 -2.72 -12.06
CA ARG A 7 10.96 -1.77 -12.49
C ARG A 7 11.87 -1.37 -11.33
N LEU A 8 11.27 -1.04 -10.17
CA LEU A 8 12.04 -0.71 -8.95
C LEU A 8 12.96 -1.85 -8.51
N ARG A 9 12.43 -3.11 -8.56
CA ARG A 9 13.22 -4.31 -8.31
C ARG A 9 14.39 -4.44 -9.29
N ALA A 10 14.15 -4.29 -10.58
CA ALA A 10 15.20 -4.40 -11.60
C ALA A 10 16.29 -3.34 -11.39
N ALA A 11 15.90 -2.09 -11.14
CA ALA A 11 16.84 -1.00 -10.84
C ALA A 11 17.65 -1.27 -9.56
N ARG A 12 17.02 -1.86 -8.52
CA ARG A 12 17.73 -2.22 -7.29
C ARG A 12 18.70 -3.38 -7.49
N LEU A 13 18.34 -4.39 -8.27
CA LEU A 13 19.22 -5.51 -8.61
C LEU A 13 20.43 -5.06 -9.43
N ALA A 14 20.25 -4.15 -10.38
CA ALA A 14 21.33 -3.62 -11.20
C ALA A 14 22.41 -2.90 -10.35
N ARG A 15 22.06 -2.38 -9.18
CA ARG A 15 23.00 -1.75 -8.24
C ARG A 15 23.63 -2.73 -7.24
N SER A 16 23.24 -4.01 -7.27
CA SER A 16 23.69 -5.02 -6.32
C SER A 16 24.92 -5.73 -6.86
N ALA A 17 26.06 -5.69 -6.13
CA ALA A 17 27.25 -6.44 -6.46
C ALA A 17 27.09 -7.97 -6.24
N LYS A 18 26.10 -8.39 -5.47
CA LYS A 18 25.82 -9.80 -5.13
C LYS A 18 24.36 -10.14 -5.39
N PRO A 19 24.05 -11.38 -5.79
CA PRO A 19 22.68 -11.86 -5.92
C PRO A 19 21.91 -11.73 -4.60
N PHE A 20 20.64 -11.33 -4.68
CA PHE A 20 19.77 -11.35 -3.51
C PHE A 20 19.34 -12.79 -3.22
N LEU A 21 19.74 -13.31 -2.07
CA LEU A 21 19.34 -14.63 -1.58
C LEU A 21 18.21 -14.48 -0.56
N ALA A 22 17.04 -14.96 -0.88
CA ALA A 22 15.91 -15.01 0.06
C ALA A 22 16.22 -16.04 1.17
N ARG A 23 16.04 -15.62 2.44
CA ARG A 23 16.20 -16.53 3.58
C ARG A 23 15.05 -17.54 3.63
N GLY A 24 15.40 -18.83 3.63
CA GLY A 24 14.46 -19.95 3.79
C GLY A 24 13.49 -20.09 2.63
N GLY A 25 13.46 -21.24 2.06
CA GLY A 25 12.65 -21.60 0.90
C GLY A 25 13.49 -22.25 -0.19
N PRO A 26 12.87 -22.75 -1.26
CA PRO A 26 13.59 -23.41 -2.33
C PRO A 26 14.63 -22.48 -2.95
N HIS A 27 15.85 -23.00 -3.06
CA HIS A 27 16.94 -22.36 -3.78
C HIS A 27 16.72 -22.59 -5.28
N GLY A 28 16.99 -21.59 -6.10
CA GLY A 28 16.90 -21.71 -7.55
C GLY A 28 16.32 -20.47 -8.22
N GLU A 29 16.18 -20.56 -9.50
CA GLU A 29 15.62 -19.51 -10.33
C GLU A 29 14.13 -19.29 -10.00
N ARG A 30 13.74 -18.03 -9.95
CA ARG A 30 12.37 -17.63 -9.68
C ARG A 30 11.75 -16.97 -10.89
N CYS A 31 10.46 -17.24 -11.08
CA CYS A 31 9.69 -16.58 -12.12
C CYS A 31 9.81 -15.05 -12.00
N THR A 32 10.20 -14.40 -13.08
CA THR A 32 10.35 -12.93 -13.12
C THR A 32 9.02 -12.20 -12.95
N GLY A 33 7.91 -12.85 -13.32
CA GLY A 33 6.56 -12.29 -13.24
C GLY A 33 5.95 -12.33 -11.85
N CYS A 34 6.00 -13.47 -11.13
CA CYS A 34 5.38 -13.63 -9.82
C CYS A 34 6.37 -13.87 -8.68
N ARG A 35 7.67 -14.06 -8.95
CA ARG A 35 8.77 -14.29 -8.00
C ARG A 35 8.69 -15.62 -7.23
N LEU A 36 7.77 -16.49 -7.59
CA LEU A 36 7.71 -17.86 -7.09
C LEU A 36 8.63 -18.77 -7.89
N VAL A 37 8.92 -19.96 -7.39
CA VAL A 37 9.63 -20.98 -8.16
C VAL A 37 8.77 -21.44 -9.33
N PRO A 38 9.35 -21.88 -10.47
CA PRO A 38 8.59 -22.20 -11.68
C PRO A 38 7.45 -23.20 -11.46
N SER A 39 7.65 -24.24 -10.64
CA SER A 39 6.63 -25.24 -10.31
C SER A 39 5.40 -24.68 -9.58
N HIS A 40 5.52 -23.49 -9.00
CA HIS A 40 4.47 -22.82 -8.22
C HIS A 40 4.12 -21.46 -8.84
N CYS A 41 4.43 -21.27 -10.12
CA CYS A 41 4.15 -20.02 -10.81
C CYS A 41 2.65 -19.74 -10.85
N LEU A 42 2.26 -18.49 -10.55
CA LEU A 42 0.87 -18.05 -10.54
C LEU A 42 0.56 -16.97 -11.60
N CYS A 43 1.47 -16.74 -12.53
CA CYS A 43 1.29 -15.68 -13.55
C CYS A 43 0.02 -15.84 -14.39
N ALA A 44 -0.44 -17.09 -14.62
CA ALA A 44 -1.69 -17.36 -15.34
C ALA A 44 -2.95 -16.90 -14.57
N LEU A 45 -2.84 -16.66 -13.27
CA LEU A 45 -3.93 -16.23 -12.39
C LEU A 45 -3.84 -14.73 -12.03
N ARG A 46 -2.90 -14.00 -12.65
CA ARG A 46 -2.73 -12.57 -12.36
C ARG A 46 -3.98 -11.80 -12.76
N PRO A 47 -4.66 -11.15 -11.79
CA PRO A 47 -5.78 -10.29 -12.09
C PRO A 47 -5.32 -8.90 -12.53
N ALA A 48 -6.22 -8.17 -13.19
CA ALA A 48 -6.08 -6.74 -13.43
C ALA A 48 -7.48 -6.14 -13.36
N VAL A 49 -7.69 -5.23 -12.42
CA VAL A 49 -8.99 -4.61 -12.17
C VAL A 49 -8.89 -3.10 -12.45
N PRO A 50 -9.81 -2.53 -13.24
CA PRO A 50 -9.90 -1.08 -13.39
C PRO A 50 -10.25 -0.44 -12.05
N THR A 51 -9.49 0.57 -11.64
CA THR A 51 -9.74 1.32 -10.40
C THR A 51 -9.67 2.83 -10.66
N ARG A 52 -10.42 3.59 -9.89
CA ARG A 52 -10.29 5.06 -9.84
C ARG A 52 -9.20 5.45 -8.84
N ALA A 53 -9.07 4.71 -7.74
CA ALA A 53 -8.03 4.91 -6.76
C ALA A 53 -6.65 4.49 -7.30
N GLY A 54 -5.61 5.24 -6.91
CA GLY A 54 -4.21 4.90 -7.17
C GLY A 54 -3.49 4.49 -5.90
N MET A 55 -2.39 3.75 -6.07
CA MET A 55 -1.50 3.31 -4.99
C MET A 55 -0.10 3.88 -5.20
N CYS A 56 0.48 4.49 -4.16
CA CYS A 56 1.85 4.96 -4.16
C CYS A 56 2.65 4.20 -3.08
N LEU A 57 3.51 3.29 -3.51
CA LEU A 57 4.32 2.47 -2.62
C LEU A 57 5.68 3.16 -2.42
N VAL A 58 5.95 3.61 -1.20
CA VAL A 58 7.28 4.05 -0.79
C VAL A 58 7.94 2.88 -0.08
N MET A 59 8.94 2.29 -0.70
CA MET A 59 9.48 0.98 -0.31
C MET A 59 10.87 1.11 0.32
N ALA A 60 11.09 0.41 1.44
CA ALA A 60 12.43 0.26 1.98
C ALA A 60 13.34 -0.49 1.00
N ASP A 61 14.65 -0.23 1.04
CA ASP A 61 15.62 -0.61 0.03
C ASP A 61 15.56 -2.07 -0.44
N ILE A 62 15.35 -3.02 0.49
CA ILE A 62 15.34 -4.45 0.17
C ILE A 62 13.93 -5.01 -0.08
N GLU A 63 12.87 -4.26 0.18
CA GLU A 63 11.49 -4.76 0.05
C GLU A 63 11.16 -5.23 -1.37
N PRO A 64 11.52 -4.51 -2.45
CA PRO A 64 11.24 -4.97 -3.80
C PRO A 64 11.94 -6.29 -4.16
N LEU A 65 13.01 -6.65 -3.42
CA LEU A 65 13.77 -7.87 -3.67
C LEU A 65 13.13 -9.11 -3.04
N LYS A 66 12.36 -8.95 -1.97
CA LYS A 66 11.77 -10.07 -1.22
C LYS A 66 10.73 -10.82 -2.06
N PRO A 67 10.83 -12.14 -2.25
CA PRO A 67 9.80 -12.91 -2.95
C PRO A 67 8.42 -12.83 -2.30
N SER A 68 8.37 -12.63 -0.97
CA SER A 68 7.14 -12.48 -0.17
C SER A 68 6.62 -11.06 -0.08
N ASN A 69 7.18 -10.10 -0.83
CA ASN A 69 6.69 -8.72 -0.80
C ASN A 69 5.28 -8.63 -1.38
N THR A 70 4.33 -8.05 -0.63
CA THR A 70 2.92 -7.94 -1.03
C THR A 70 2.59 -6.67 -1.80
N GLY A 71 3.45 -5.65 -1.77
CA GLY A 71 3.35 -4.48 -2.65
C GLY A 71 3.38 -4.85 -4.13
N TRP A 72 4.03 -5.97 -4.47
CA TRP A 72 3.99 -6.53 -5.81
C TRP A 72 2.59 -6.93 -6.27
N LEU A 73 1.82 -7.57 -5.37
CA LEU A 73 0.45 -8.01 -5.68
C LEU A 73 -0.49 -6.83 -5.91
N ILE A 74 -0.27 -5.73 -5.20
CA ILE A 74 -1.00 -4.48 -5.43
C ILE A 74 -0.76 -4.00 -6.87
N ALA A 75 0.50 -3.98 -7.31
CA ALA A 75 0.86 -3.53 -8.64
C ALA A 75 0.43 -4.52 -9.77
N ASP A 76 0.16 -5.78 -9.43
CA ASP A 76 -0.44 -6.73 -10.36
C ASP A 76 -1.94 -6.44 -10.57
N VAL A 77 -2.66 -6.04 -9.51
CA VAL A 77 -4.12 -5.82 -9.52
C VAL A 77 -4.49 -4.41 -9.95
N VAL A 78 -3.84 -3.39 -9.37
CA VAL A 78 -4.16 -1.97 -9.54
C VAL A 78 -3.20 -1.34 -10.56
N ALA A 79 -3.71 -0.97 -11.73
CA ALA A 79 -2.90 -0.42 -12.81
C ALA A 79 -2.20 0.90 -12.44
N ASP A 80 -2.92 1.80 -11.74
CA ASP A 80 -2.39 3.09 -11.25
C ASP A 80 -1.58 2.88 -9.95
N THR A 81 -0.60 1.94 -9.98
CA THR A 81 0.34 1.72 -8.88
C THR A 81 1.71 2.31 -9.24
N PHE A 82 2.19 3.22 -8.38
CA PHE A 82 3.51 3.85 -8.45
C PHE A 82 4.38 3.28 -7.35
N ALA A 83 5.66 3.04 -7.61
CA ALA A 83 6.60 2.51 -6.63
C ALA A 83 7.91 3.28 -6.64
N PHE A 84 8.35 3.71 -5.47
CA PHE A 84 9.56 4.50 -5.25
C PHE A 84 10.38 3.89 -4.12
N GLY A 85 11.70 3.91 -4.27
CA GLY A 85 12.61 3.56 -3.17
C GLY A 85 12.69 4.68 -2.15
N TRP A 86 12.55 4.35 -0.87
CA TRP A 86 12.79 5.32 0.19
C TRP A 86 14.29 5.54 0.41
N ALA A 87 14.70 6.79 0.41
CA ALA A 87 16.02 7.21 0.86
C ALA A 87 15.87 8.31 1.94
N ARG A 88 16.79 8.30 2.91
CA ARG A 88 16.72 9.23 4.04
C ARG A 88 17.09 10.66 3.67
N THR A 89 18.04 10.79 2.76
CA THR A 89 18.72 12.08 2.45
C THR A 89 18.30 12.64 1.10
N GLU A 90 17.76 11.80 0.23
CA GLU A 90 17.40 12.20 -1.13
C GLU A 90 16.02 11.63 -1.45
N VAL A 91 15.11 12.50 -1.88
CA VAL A 91 13.75 12.11 -2.29
C VAL A 91 13.73 12.02 -3.80
N ASP A 92 13.15 10.94 -4.33
CA ASP A 92 12.95 10.78 -5.76
C ASP A 92 12.08 11.93 -6.31
N PRO A 93 12.56 12.75 -7.24
CA PRO A 93 11.79 13.85 -7.80
C PRO A 93 10.47 13.40 -8.45
N ALA A 94 10.43 12.18 -9.00
CA ALA A 94 9.22 11.62 -9.57
C ALA A 94 8.16 11.29 -8.51
N LEU A 95 8.58 10.95 -7.27
CA LEU A 95 7.64 10.85 -6.13
C LEU A 95 7.02 12.21 -5.83
N LEU A 96 7.83 13.26 -5.69
CA LEU A 96 7.33 14.61 -5.41
C LEU A 96 6.38 15.09 -6.51
N ALA A 97 6.74 14.89 -7.77
CA ALA A 97 5.87 15.20 -8.91
C ALA A 97 4.54 14.43 -8.86
N ARG A 98 4.55 13.16 -8.41
CA ARG A 98 3.34 12.37 -8.26
C ARG A 98 2.44 12.88 -7.13
N LEU A 99 3.03 13.31 -6.01
CA LEU A 99 2.28 13.88 -4.89
C LEU A 99 1.68 15.26 -5.22
N ALA A 100 2.31 16.00 -6.12
CA ALA A 100 1.84 17.32 -6.56
C ALA A 100 0.89 17.26 -7.78
N ASP A 101 0.68 16.09 -8.39
CA ASP A 101 -0.18 15.91 -9.57
C ASP A 101 -1.66 16.18 -9.21
N PRO A 102 -2.32 17.22 -9.77
CA PRO A 102 -3.68 17.62 -9.41
C PRO A 102 -4.76 16.57 -9.73
N LYS A 103 -4.44 15.55 -10.51
CA LYS A 103 -5.29 14.37 -10.73
C LYS A 103 -5.56 13.60 -9.44
N TRP A 104 -4.65 13.68 -8.47
CA TRP A 104 -4.67 12.86 -7.28
C TRP A 104 -4.90 13.68 -6.01
N GLN A 105 -5.69 13.10 -5.10
CA GLN A 105 -5.75 13.52 -3.71
C GLN A 105 -4.95 12.53 -2.86
N PRO A 106 -3.72 12.89 -2.42
CA PRO A 106 -2.87 11.99 -1.68
C PRO A 106 -3.29 11.83 -0.21
N TYR A 107 -3.27 10.59 0.29
CA TYR A 107 -3.47 10.23 1.69
C TYR A 107 -2.34 9.32 2.15
N VAL A 108 -1.63 9.68 3.21
CA VAL A 108 -0.66 8.76 3.83
C VAL A 108 -1.42 7.77 4.69
N VAL A 109 -1.24 6.47 4.46
CA VAL A 109 -1.91 5.45 5.27
C VAL A 109 -1.00 5.06 6.43
N PHE A 110 -1.38 5.47 7.65
CA PHE A 110 -0.59 5.21 8.85
C PHE A 110 -1.49 5.26 10.11
N PRO A 111 -1.16 4.51 11.19
CA PRO A 111 -1.98 4.56 12.40
C PRO A 111 -2.00 5.94 13.04
N GLY A 112 -3.20 6.40 13.38
CA GLY A 112 -3.46 7.76 13.90
C GLY A 112 -2.77 8.07 15.23
N GLU A 113 -2.50 7.04 16.04
CA GLU A 113 -1.80 7.19 17.35
C GLU A 113 -0.38 7.79 17.22
N PHE A 114 0.22 7.75 16.02
CA PHE A 114 1.55 8.31 15.75
C PHE A 114 1.50 9.67 15.07
N VAL A 115 0.32 10.27 14.94
CA VAL A 115 0.06 11.46 14.12
C VAL A 115 -0.62 12.54 14.94
N ALA A 116 -0.31 13.82 14.68
CA ALA A 116 -1.04 14.92 15.27
C ALA A 116 -2.55 14.83 14.90
N PRO A 117 -3.47 14.99 15.87
CA PRO A 117 -4.91 14.75 15.66
C PRO A 117 -5.49 15.50 14.47
N GLY A 118 -5.08 16.73 14.21
CA GLY A 118 -5.56 17.56 13.09
C GLY A 118 -5.19 17.07 11.69
N ARG A 119 -4.33 16.05 11.57
CA ARG A 119 -3.97 15.42 10.30
C ARG A 119 -4.70 14.10 10.07
N VAL A 120 -5.31 13.54 11.11
CA VAL A 120 -5.92 12.22 11.04
C VAL A 120 -7.28 12.30 10.37
N VAL A 121 -7.50 11.47 9.37
CA VAL A 121 -8.80 11.24 8.75
C VAL A 121 -9.14 9.76 8.85
N THR A 122 -10.41 9.46 9.11
CA THR A 122 -10.94 8.08 9.25
C THR A 122 -11.75 7.63 8.05
N GLY A 123 -11.98 8.53 7.10
CA GLY A 123 -12.73 8.29 5.87
C GLY A 123 -12.27 9.22 4.76
N LEU A 124 -12.77 9.00 3.56
CA LEU A 124 -12.53 9.86 2.41
C LEU A 124 -13.64 10.91 2.32
N ALA A 125 -13.28 12.16 1.96
CA ALA A 125 -14.26 13.19 1.67
C ALA A 125 -15.16 12.75 0.50
N ARG A 126 -16.48 12.65 0.72
CA ARG A 126 -17.45 12.43 -0.34
C ARG A 126 -17.73 13.74 -1.07
N GLU A 127 -17.72 13.68 -2.39
CA GLU A 127 -18.16 14.80 -3.22
C GLU A 127 -19.66 15.09 -2.96
N GLY A 128 -19.98 16.31 -2.56
CA GLY A 128 -21.35 16.87 -2.63
C GLY A 128 -22.18 16.94 -1.35
N THR A 129 -21.75 16.32 -0.28
CA THR A 129 -22.40 16.51 1.03
C THR A 129 -21.30 16.69 2.07
N GLY A 130 -21.09 17.77 2.68
CA GLY A 130 -20.02 18.00 3.67
C GLY A 130 -20.02 17.05 4.89
N GLU A 131 -20.46 15.79 4.69
CA GLU A 131 -20.56 14.74 5.68
C GLU A 131 -19.41 13.75 5.56
N VAL A 132 -18.56 13.74 6.57
CA VAL A 132 -17.58 12.70 6.80
C VAL A 132 -18.32 11.50 7.39
N VAL A 133 -18.47 10.41 6.64
CA VAL A 133 -19.03 9.17 7.18
C VAL A 133 -17.96 8.49 8.04
N GLY A 134 -17.99 8.81 9.30
CA GLY A 134 -17.36 8.06 10.38
C GLY A 134 -18.41 7.93 11.47
N ASP A 135 -18.74 6.71 11.87
CA ASP A 135 -19.68 6.42 12.93
C ASP A 135 -19.15 7.00 14.25
N VAL A 136 -19.84 7.99 14.80
CA VAL A 136 -19.54 8.61 16.09
C VAL A 136 -20.48 7.96 17.09
N SER A 137 -20.01 6.92 17.77
CA SER A 137 -20.60 6.54 19.05
C SER A 137 -19.95 7.38 20.13
N SER A 138 -20.65 8.40 20.58
CA SER A 138 -20.37 9.18 21.77
C SER A 138 -20.70 8.36 23.00
N GLU A 139 -19.88 8.42 24.05
CA GLU A 139 -20.22 8.86 25.41
C GLU A 139 -19.11 8.44 26.38
N GLY A 140 -18.70 9.38 27.21
CA GLY A 140 -17.85 9.11 28.37
C GLY A 140 -16.98 10.30 28.80
N VAL A 141 -17.63 11.26 29.44
CA VAL A 141 -16.98 12.32 30.22
C VAL A 141 -16.28 11.71 31.44
N CYS A 142 -14.99 11.99 31.65
CA CYS A 142 -14.38 12.10 32.98
C CYS A 142 -13.13 12.99 32.93
N ASP A 143 -13.18 13.95 33.79
CA ASP A 143 -12.24 14.97 34.22
C ASP A 143 -10.95 14.40 34.84
N GLY A 144 -9.84 15.08 34.68
CA GLY A 144 -8.58 14.68 35.32
C GLY A 144 -7.34 15.42 34.82
N SER A 145 -7.13 16.61 35.37
CA SER A 145 -5.92 17.44 35.21
C SER A 145 -4.63 16.74 35.65
N ALA A 146 -3.61 16.75 34.81
CA ALA A 146 -2.21 16.67 35.22
C ALA A 146 -1.28 17.40 34.23
N GLN A 147 -0.75 18.52 34.65
CA GLN A 147 0.32 19.29 34.04
C GLN A 147 1.63 18.50 34.14
N VAL A 148 2.29 18.23 33.03
CA VAL A 148 3.72 17.90 33.03
C VAL A 148 4.45 18.79 32.03
N SER A 149 5.25 19.67 32.61
CA SER A 149 6.16 20.59 31.94
C SER A 149 7.37 19.81 31.41
N ALA A 150 7.60 19.79 30.10
CA ALA A 150 8.83 19.28 29.52
C ALA A 150 9.51 20.37 28.69
N LYS A 151 10.66 20.83 29.17
CA LYS A 151 11.60 21.74 28.52
C LYS A 151 12.14 21.07 27.24
N VAL A 152 11.90 21.69 26.11
CA VAL A 152 12.55 21.31 24.83
C VAL A 152 13.72 22.25 24.60
N SER A 153 14.92 21.69 24.62
CA SER A 153 16.17 22.35 24.23
C SER A 153 16.21 22.48 22.71
N ARG A 154 16.27 23.72 22.22
CA ARG A 154 16.50 24.06 20.83
C ARG A 154 18.00 23.93 20.55
N ASN A 155 18.39 23.02 19.65
CA ASN A 155 19.66 23.14 18.98
C ASN A 155 19.47 23.12 17.47
N SER A 156 20.01 24.17 16.91
CA SER A 156 20.01 24.67 15.55
C SER A 156 20.67 23.69 14.57
N LEU A 157 20.01 23.39 13.47
CA LEU A 157 20.62 23.12 12.17
C LEU A 157 19.80 23.86 11.11
N ALA A 158 20.12 25.13 10.98
CA ALA A 158 19.75 25.94 9.84
C ALA A 158 20.66 25.56 8.65
N GLY A 159 20.09 25.35 7.50
CA GLY A 159 20.82 25.40 6.24
C GLY A 159 20.56 24.26 5.28
N LEU A 160 19.31 24.09 4.80
CA LEU A 160 19.02 23.60 3.45
C LEU A 160 17.70 24.23 3.01
N ALA A 161 17.77 24.99 1.93
CA ALA A 161 16.75 25.90 1.48
C ALA A 161 15.37 25.23 1.29
N ALA A 162 14.44 25.57 2.16
CA ALA A 162 13.01 25.43 1.97
C ALA A 162 12.51 26.63 1.10
N GLN A 163 12.97 26.70 -0.12
CA GLN A 163 12.47 27.67 -1.10
C GLN A 163 11.90 26.86 -2.26
N ASP A 164 10.60 27.14 -2.57
CA ASP A 164 9.80 26.67 -3.67
C ASP A 164 8.89 25.43 -3.47
N LEU A 165 8.27 25.25 -2.29
CA LEU A 165 6.98 24.57 -2.25
C LEU A 165 5.86 25.62 -2.18
N PRO A 166 4.85 25.57 -3.05
CA PRO A 166 3.71 26.50 -2.95
C PRO A 166 3.00 26.31 -1.60
N LYS A 167 2.95 27.37 -0.81
CA LYS A 167 2.37 27.41 0.55
C LYS A 167 0.84 27.35 0.57
N THR A 168 0.19 27.18 -0.56
CA THR A 168 -1.26 27.03 -0.67
C THR A 168 -1.57 25.97 -1.70
N LEU A 169 -2.19 24.86 -1.25
CA LEU A 169 -2.94 24.01 -2.16
C LEU A 169 -3.99 24.89 -2.84
N PRO A 170 -4.10 24.88 -4.19
CA PRO A 170 -5.14 25.63 -4.85
C PRO A 170 -6.49 25.08 -4.37
N ALA A 171 -7.32 25.97 -3.82
CA ALA A 171 -8.72 25.69 -3.55
C ALA A 171 -9.38 25.27 -4.86
N GLY A 172 -9.85 24.01 -4.94
CA GLY A 172 -10.84 23.47 -5.79
C GLY A 172 -10.99 24.00 -7.21
N GLY A 173 -10.26 23.40 -8.14
CA GLY A 173 -10.81 23.22 -9.49
C GLY A 173 -11.84 22.07 -9.43
N GLN A 174 -13.05 22.23 -9.97
CA GLN A 174 -14.15 21.26 -9.98
C GLN A 174 -13.89 20.05 -10.91
N GLY A 175 -12.76 19.40 -10.77
CA GLY A 175 -12.43 18.10 -11.39
C GLY A 175 -12.38 17.07 -10.30
N LYS A 176 -13.15 15.97 -10.44
CA LYS A 176 -13.16 14.85 -9.49
C LYS A 176 -11.75 14.33 -9.28
N THR A 177 -11.10 14.68 -8.17
CA THR A 177 -9.77 14.18 -7.82
C THR A 177 -9.88 12.72 -7.35
N LYS A 178 -8.95 11.89 -7.83
CA LYS A 178 -8.92 10.48 -7.47
C LYS A 178 -8.08 10.28 -6.20
N PRO A 179 -8.47 9.43 -5.24
CA PRO A 179 -7.65 9.15 -4.07
C PRO A 179 -6.35 8.45 -4.49
N LEU A 180 -5.22 8.89 -3.93
CA LEU A 180 -3.92 8.25 -4.04
C LEU A 180 -3.47 7.82 -2.65
N PHE A 181 -3.41 6.52 -2.38
CA PHE A 181 -2.99 6.00 -1.09
C PHE A 181 -1.49 5.78 -1.05
N ILE A 182 -0.80 6.45 -0.14
CA ILE A 182 0.64 6.34 0.06
C ILE A 182 0.89 5.30 1.14
N LEU A 183 1.47 4.17 0.76
CA LEU A 183 1.77 3.04 1.63
C LEU A 183 3.28 2.94 1.86
N LEU A 184 3.69 2.91 3.12
CA LEU A 184 5.10 2.73 3.52
C LEU A 184 5.40 1.23 3.59
N ASP A 185 5.92 0.66 2.51
CA ASP A 185 6.17 -0.78 2.39
C ASP A 185 7.53 -1.17 2.97
N ALA A 186 7.51 -1.62 4.20
CA ALA A 186 8.69 -1.93 5.01
C ALA A 186 8.34 -2.85 6.19
N THR A 187 9.33 -3.20 7.02
CA THR A 187 9.05 -3.69 8.36
C THR A 187 8.43 -2.58 9.22
N TRP A 188 7.69 -2.92 10.26
CA TRP A 188 7.04 -1.92 11.11
C TRP A 188 8.01 -0.86 11.67
N SER A 189 9.16 -1.29 12.16
CA SER A 189 10.19 -0.38 12.67
C SER A 189 10.75 0.55 11.58
N GLU A 190 10.93 0.03 10.38
CA GLU A 190 11.36 0.82 9.23
C GLU A 190 10.27 1.78 8.77
N ALA A 191 9.02 1.34 8.67
CA ALA A 191 7.88 2.18 8.28
C ALA A 191 7.71 3.37 9.24
N ARG A 192 7.83 3.15 10.56
CA ARG A 192 7.84 4.24 11.56
C ARG A 192 9.01 5.21 11.35
N LYS A 193 10.20 4.69 11.01
CA LYS A 193 11.35 5.54 10.69
C LYS A 193 11.13 6.32 9.40
N MET A 194 10.61 5.68 8.37
CA MET A 194 10.26 6.30 7.09
C MET A 194 9.26 7.43 7.31
N PHE A 195 8.17 7.19 8.02
CA PHE A 195 7.16 8.20 8.34
C PHE A 195 7.77 9.43 9.00
N ARG A 196 8.59 9.24 10.06
CA ARG A 196 9.21 10.35 10.81
C ARG A 196 10.32 11.08 10.07
N LYS A 197 10.90 10.47 9.02
CA LYS A 197 12.05 11.01 8.28
C LYS A 197 11.70 11.40 6.84
N SER A 198 10.42 11.58 6.56
CA SER A 198 9.89 11.99 5.26
C SER A 198 9.08 13.29 5.39
N PRO A 199 9.75 14.45 5.60
CA PRO A 199 9.05 15.73 5.82
C PRO A 199 8.16 16.14 4.65
N TYR A 200 8.40 15.62 3.46
CA TYR A 200 7.54 15.83 2.29
C TYR A 200 6.14 15.20 2.45
N LEU A 201 5.92 14.37 3.46
CA LEU A 201 4.61 13.81 3.81
C LEU A 201 3.89 14.62 4.92
N ASP A 202 4.56 15.58 5.58
CA ASP A 202 4.04 16.21 6.81
C ASP A 202 2.80 17.07 6.58
N HIS A 203 2.62 17.59 5.36
CA HIS A 203 1.47 18.41 5.00
C HIS A 203 0.26 17.59 4.50
N LEU A 204 0.41 16.29 4.30
CA LEU A 204 -0.63 15.43 3.77
C LEU A 204 -1.56 14.90 4.87
N PRO A 205 -2.86 14.71 4.58
CA PRO A 205 -3.76 14.02 5.49
C PRO A 205 -3.31 12.56 5.70
N VAL A 206 -3.51 12.06 6.91
CA VAL A 206 -3.17 10.69 7.29
C VAL A 206 -4.43 9.89 7.49
N LEU A 207 -4.67 8.93 6.60
CA LEU A 207 -5.76 7.98 6.71
C LEU A 207 -5.40 6.92 7.74
N SER A 208 -6.13 6.93 8.86
CA SER A 208 -6.02 5.91 9.91
C SER A 208 -7.12 4.87 9.71
N LEU A 209 -6.71 3.67 9.29
CA LEU A 209 -7.65 2.56 9.14
C LEU A 209 -8.02 2.02 10.53
N GLN A 210 -9.32 1.98 10.82
CA GLN A 210 -9.83 1.27 11.99
C GLN A 210 -9.99 -0.20 11.63
N THR A 211 -8.94 -0.97 11.82
CA THR A 211 -8.92 -2.39 11.45
C THR A 211 -9.20 -3.24 12.68
N GLY A 212 -10.47 -3.59 12.91
CA GLY A 212 -10.83 -4.65 13.84
C GLY A 212 -10.56 -6.06 13.31
N GLN A 213 -9.89 -6.19 12.16
CA GLN A 213 -9.64 -7.48 11.51
C GLN A 213 -8.22 -7.97 11.78
N LEU A 214 -8.10 -9.21 12.20
CA LEU A 214 -6.82 -9.93 12.29
C LEU A 214 -6.25 -10.17 10.89
N SER A 215 -4.95 -9.99 10.74
CA SER A 215 -4.26 -10.27 9.47
C SER A 215 -4.38 -11.74 9.08
N SER A 216 -4.78 -12.00 7.85
CA SER A 216 -4.79 -13.34 7.25
C SER A 216 -3.43 -13.73 6.65
N TYR A 217 -2.49 -12.79 6.57
CA TYR A 217 -1.19 -12.99 5.92
C TYR A 217 -0.18 -13.73 6.80
N ARG A 218 0.05 -15.01 6.51
CA ARG A 218 0.88 -15.91 7.31
C ARG A 218 2.38 -15.94 6.97
N LEU A 219 2.84 -15.14 6.04
CA LEU A 219 4.26 -15.14 5.63
C LEU A 219 5.13 -14.19 6.44
N ARG A 220 4.57 -13.34 7.29
CA ARG A 220 5.32 -12.50 8.23
C ARG A 220 5.61 -13.26 9.52
N ARG A 221 6.83 -13.08 10.03
CA ARG A 221 7.19 -13.40 11.42
C ARG A 221 6.83 -12.20 12.30
N SER A 222 5.57 -11.78 12.32
CA SER A 222 5.10 -10.80 13.29
C SER A 222 4.74 -11.52 14.58
N THR A 223 5.15 -10.96 15.71
CA THR A 223 4.74 -11.42 17.05
C THR A 223 3.37 -10.90 17.44
N ARG A 224 2.74 -10.07 16.58
CA ARG A 224 1.40 -9.50 16.78
C ARG A 224 0.54 -9.80 15.56
N ASP A 225 -0.55 -10.51 15.78
CA ASP A 225 -1.50 -10.90 14.72
C ASP A 225 -2.31 -9.71 14.16
N GLU A 226 -2.22 -8.54 14.81
CA GLU A 226 -2.92 -7.31 14.45
C GLU A 226 -2.26 -6.52 13.30
N HIS A 227 -1.04 -6.89 12.90
CA HIS A 227 -0.32 -6.16 11.86
C HIS A 227 -0.67 -6.64 10.46
N LEU A 228 -1.49 -5.87 9.75
CA LEU A 228 -1.81 -6.11 8.34
C LEU A 228 -0.56 -6.03 7.45
N CYS A 229 -0.52 -6.85 6.40
CA CYS A 229 0.48 -6.69 5.35
C CYS A 229 0.07 -5.55 4.38
N THR A 230 1.00 -5.09 3.54
CA THR A 230 0.78 -3.96 2.63
C THR A 230 -0.41 -4.21 1.68
N ALA A 231 -0.63 -5.45 1.22
CA ALA A 231 -1.77 -5.76 0.36
C ALA A 231 -3.11 -5.74 1.13
N GLU A 232 -3.15 -6.17 2.39
CA GLU A 232 -4.36 -6.06 3.23
C GLU A 232 -4.72 -4.61 3.50
N VAL A 233 -3.73 -3.77 3.78
CA VAL A 233 -3.91 -2.31 3.92
C VAL A 233 -4.46 -1.71 2.62
N ALA A 234 -3.89 -2.08 1.46
CA ALA A 234 -4.35 -1.61 0.16
C ALA A 234 -5.80 -2.05 -0.15
N ALA A 235 -6.17 -3.29 0.18
CA ALA A 235 -7.55 -3.78 0.00
C ALA A 235 -8.54 -2.97 0.86
N ALA A 236 -8.19 -2.65 2.11
CA ALA A 236 -9.01 -1.79 2.95
C ALA A 236 -9.16 -0.37 2.36
N CYS A 237 -8.07 0.20 1.81
CA CYS A 237 -8.13 1.50 1.13
C CYS A 237 -9.02 1.48 -0.11
N LEU A 238 -8.97 0.41 -0.92
CA LEU A 238 -9.85 0.24 -2.08
C LEU A 238 -11.32 0.17 -1.66
N ALA A 239 -11.64 -0.60 -0.63
CA ALA A 239 -13.00 -0.68 -0.10
C ALA A 239 -13.50 0.70 0.36
N LEU A 240 -12.68 1.47 1.09
CA LEU A 240 -13.01 2.85 1.50
C LEU A 240 -13.19 3.80 0.31
N ALA A 241 -12.46 3.58 -0.78
CA ALA A 241 -12.60 4.36 -2.01
C ALA A 241 -13.87 4.00 -2.82
N GLY A 242 -14.70 3.08 -2.32
CA GLY A 242 -15.90 2.61 -3.02
C GLY A 242 -15.60 1.61 -4.14
N GLU A 243 -14.50 0.87 -4.02
CA GLU A 243 -14.06 -0.13 -4.99
C GLU A 243 -13.99 -1.54 -4.36
N PRO A 244 -15.13 -2.05 -3.84
CA PRO A 244 -15.17 -3.32 -3.10
C PRO A 244 -14.71 -4.50 -3.95
N HIS A 245 -15.06 -4.52 -5.24
CA HIS A 245 -14.63 -5.59 -6.13
C HIS A 245 -13.10 -5.68 -6.25
N ALA A 246 -12.40 -4.56 -6.46
CA ALA A 246 -10.94 -4.55 -6.51
C ALA A 246 -10.31 -4.97 -5.18
N ALA A 247 -10.94 -4.61 -4.05
CA ALA A 247 -10.53 -5.04 -2.72
C ALA A 247 -10.66 -6.56 -2.54
N GLU A 248 -11.77 -7.14 -2.98
CA GLU A 248 -12.02 -8.59 -2.93
C GLU A 248 -11.06 -9.36 -3.84
N VAL A 249 -10.82 -8.89 -5.06
CA VAL A 249 -9.85 -9.49 -5.99
C VAL A 249 -8.44 -9.48 -5.40
N LEU A 250 -8.01 -8.35 -4.84
CA LEU A 250 -6.69 -8.25 -4.20
C LEU A 250 -6.55 -9.21 -3.01
N THR A 251 -7.60 -9.33 -2.20
CA THR A 251 -7.64 -10.23 -1.04
C THR A 251 -7.59 -11.70 -1.48
N ALA A 252 -8.38 -12.09 -2.49
CA ALA A 252 -8.37 -13.43 -3.03
C ALA A 252 -7.01 -13.77 -3.69
N TYR A 253 -6.42 -12.82 -4.42
CA TYR A 253 -5.10 -12.98 -5.03
C TYR A 253 -3.99 -13.15 -3.99
N LEU A 254 -4.06 -12.39 -2.89
CA LEU A 254 -3.15 -12.56 -1.75
C LEU A 254 -3.27 -13.95 -1.11
N ALA A 255 -4.49 -14.47 -0.97
CA ALA A 255 -4.73 -15.81 -0.42
C ALA A 255 -4.10 -16.89 -1.33
N VAL A 256 -4.32 -16.82 -2.64
CA VAL A 256 -3.73 -17.73 -3.64
C VAL A 256 -2.21 -17.63 -3.61
N PHE A 257 -1.65 -16.41 -3.64
CA PHE A 257 -0.20 -16.20 -3.55
C PHE A 257 0.39 -16.81 -2.28
N THR A 258 -0.26 -16.64 -1.15
CA THR A 258 0.19 -17.19 0.14
C THR A 258 0.25 -18.70 0.12
N ARG A 259 -0.77 -19.37 -0.46
CA ARG A 259 -0.78 -20.82 -0.66
C ARG A 259 0.39 -21.29 -1.52
N HIS A 260 0.53 -20.72 -2.72
CA HIS A 260 1.63 -21.06 -3.62
C HIS A 260 3.00 -20.89 -2.96
N TYR A 261 3.19 -19.77 -2.23
CA TYR A 261 4.44 -19.49 -1.55
C TYR A 261 4.74 -20.52 -0.43
N LEU A 262 3.73 -20.86 0.37
CA LEU A 262 3.89 -21.83 1.47
C LEU A 262 4.08 -23.25 0.93
N SER A 263 3.32 -23.67 -0.06
CA SER A 263 3.49 -24.99 -0.72
C SER A 263 4.88 -25.11 -1.33
N ALA A 264 5.37 -24.07 -2.01
CA ALA A 264 6.74 -24.05 -2.53
C ALA A 264 7.80 -24.18 -1.42
N LYS A 265 7.59 -23.53 -0.28
CA LYS A 265 8.49 -23.60 0.86
C LYS A 265 8.49 -24.99 1.50
N GLN A 266 7.35 -25.66 1.51
CA GLN A 266 7.17 -27.00 2.06
C GLN A 266 7.44 -28.11 1.04
N GLN A 267 7.75 -27.75 -0.22
CA GLN A 267 7.93 -28.68 -1.35
C GLN A 267 6.68 -29.56 -1.61
N LEU A 268 5.50 -29.00 -1.33
CA LEU A 268 4.21 -29.66 -1.56
C LEU A 268 3.60 -29.19 -2.90
N PRO A 269 2.82 -30.02 -3.59
CA PRO A 269 2.09 -29.60 -4.77
C PRO A 269 1.04 -28.52 -4.42
N VAL A 270 0.67 -27.69 -5.38
CA VAL A 270 -0.44 -26.74 -5.24
C VAL A 270 -1.71 -27.38 -5.77
N ASP A 271 -2.75 -27.40 -4.94
CA ASP A 271 -4.11 -27.64 -5.41
C ASP A 271 -4.64 -26.38 -6.09
N GLY A 272 -4.65 -26.42 -7.42
CA GLY A 272 -5.11 -25.30 -8.23
C GLY A 272 -6.65 -25.16 -8.27
N ASP A 273 -7.39 -26.01 -7.57
CA ASP A 273 -8.85 -25.97 -7.53
C ASP A 273 -9.43 -25.81 -6.11
N ASP A 274 -8.64 -25.39 -5.16
CA ASP A 274 -9.11 -25.07 -3.82
C ASP A 274 -10.05 -23.85 -3.79
N ALA A 275 -10.65 -23.59 -2.63
CA ALA A 275 -11.63 -22.50 -2.45
C ALA A 275 -11.06 -21.11 -2.84
N ALA A 276 -9.77 -20.83 -2.54
CA ALA A 276 -9.18 -19.55 -2.86
C ALA A 276 -8.99 -19.36 -4.37
N HIS A 277 -8.58 -20.42 -5.10
CA HIS A 277 -8.45 -20.39 -6.54
C HIS A 277 -9.81 -20.26 -7.24
N ARG A 278 -10.84 -20.99 -6.75
CA ARG A 278 -12.20 -20.85 -7.29
C ARG A 278 -12.76 -19.46 -7.08
N LEU A 279 -12.56 -18.88 -5.90
CA LEU A 279 -12.99 -17.52 -5.60
C LEU A 279 -12.31 -16.51 -6.55
N LEU A 280 -10.98 -16.55 -6.66
CA LEU A 280 -10.24 -15.63 -7.54
C LEU A 280 -10.70 -15.73 -8.99
N ARG A 281 -10.85 -16.96 -9.52
CA ARG A 281 -11.33 -17.16 -10.88
C ARG A 281 -12.78 -16.67 -11.08
N GLY A 282 -13.64 -16.83 -10.07
CA GLY A 282 -15.01 -16.33 -10.08
C GLY A 282 -15.06 -14.81 -10.19
N LEU A 283 -14.29 -14.12 -9.36
CA LEU A 283 -14.18 -12.65 -9.36
C LEU A 283 -13.65 -12.12 -10.71
N CYS A 284 -12.59 -12.72 -11.27
CA CYS A 284 -12.02 -12.30 -12.56
C CYS A 284 -12.96 -12.56 -13.76
N ARG A 285 -13.85 -13.55 -13.70
CA ARG A 285 -14.85 -13.80 -14.75
C ARG A 285 -15.96 -12.76 -14.73
N ALA A 286 -16.36 -12.28 -13.57
CA ALA A 286 -17.38 -11.24 -13.43
C ALA A 286 -16.98 -9.95 -14.16
N ASP A 287 -15.71 -9.55 -14.09
CA ASP A 287 -15.16 -8.40 -14.83
C ASP A 287 -15.30 -8.57 -16.35
N SER A 288 -15.08 -9.78 -16.86
CA SER A 288 -15.12 -10.08 -18.30
C SER A 288 -16.54 -10.00 -18.87
N ILE A 289 -17.56 -10.21 -18.05
CA ILE A 289 -18.99 -10.17 -18.44
C ILE A 289 -19.50 -8.73 -18.38
N GLY A 290 -19.12 -7.95 -17.35
CA GLY A 290 -19.50 -6.55 -17.21
C GLY A 290 -18.94 -5.67 -18.33
N ALA A 291 -17.72 -5.94 -18.77
CA ALA A 291 -17.07 -5.19 -19.84
C ALA A 291 -17.70 -5.42 -21.25
N ARG A 292 -18.52 -6.45 -21.45
CA ARG A 292 -19.20 -6.74 -22.72
C ARG A 292 -20.63 -6.21 -22.79
N GLY A 293 -21.19 -5.75 -21.67
CA GLY A 293 -22.59 -5.28 -21.58
C GLY A 293 -22.82 -3.85 -22.06
N ASP A 294 -21.78 -3.05 -22.20
CA ASP A 294 -21.89 -1.61 -22.47
C ASP A 294 -21.70 -1.21 -23.95
N ASN A 295 -21.70 -2.19 -24.84
CA ASN A 295 -21.56 -1.97 -26.28
C ASN A 295 -22.80 -2.53 -27.03
N ARG A 296 -23.99 -1.95 -26.77
CA ARG A 296 -25.13 -2.06 -27.70
C ARG A 296 -25.41 -0.69 -28.32
N PRO A 297 -25.59 -0.68 -29.65
CA PRO A 297 -25.80 0.53 -30.43
C PRO A 297 -27.09 1.25 -30.09
#